data_d22ba26c599749523022e02244a107b4
#
_entry.id   d22ba26c599749523022e02244a107b4
#
_cell.length_a   1.000
_cell.length_b   1.000
_cell.length_c   1.000
_cell.angle_alpha   90.00
_cell.angle_beta   90.00
_cell.angle_gamma   90.00
#
_symmetry.space_group_name_H-M   'P 1'
#
loop_
_entity.id
_entity.type
_entity.pdbx_description
1 polymer ?
#
loop_
_entity_poly.entity_id
_entity_poly.type
_entity_poly.pdbx_seq_one_letter_code
_entity_poly.pdbx_strand_id
1 'polypeptide(L)'
;IIGYVRRNYGCVIGYPTAEKIKHEIGCAYPSSDLLEIEVKGTNLSAGVPQSFTVNSNEILEALQDPLQGIISAVKTALEQTPPELGADIHERGMVLTGGGALLRDLDKLITEETGMYVIVAEDPMSCVARGGGKVLEIIDQEGAEFLSVET
;
A
#
# COMPACT_ATOMS: atom_id res chain seq x y z
N ILE A 1 3.49 -12.63 0.97
CA ILE A 1 3.59 -13.39 -0.30
C ILE A 1 4.60 -14.53 -0.16
N ILE A 2 5.88 -14.28 0.18
CA ILE A 2 6.91 -15.33 0.30
C ILE A 2 6.47 -16.46 1.24
N GLY A 3 5.96 -16.09 2.43
CA GLY A 3 5.45 -17.06 3.40
C GLY A 3 4.24 -17.86 2.90
N TYR A 4 3.35 -17.22 2.16
CA TYR A 4 2.19 -17.85 1.52
C TYR A 4 2.63 -18.92 0.49
N VAL A 5 3.50 -18.52 -0.43
CA VAL A 5 4.04 -19.42 -1.46
C VAL A 5 4.76 -20.61 -0.82
N ARG A 6 5.53 -20.38 0.24
CA ARG A 6 6.21 -21.46 0.96
C ARG A 6 5.23 -22.47 1.57
N ARG A 7 4.15 -21.98 2.19
CA ARG A 7 3.16 -22.86 2.84
C ARG A 7 2.28 -23.61 1.84
N ASN A 8 1.81 -22.93 0.80
CA ASN A 8 0.78 -23.49 -0.08
C ASN A 8 1.35 -24.23 -1.29
N TYR A 9 2.53 -23.82 -1.77
CA TYR A 9 3.17 -24.41 -2.95
C TYR A 9 4.41 -25.24 -2.62
N GLY A 10 4.89 -25.22 -1.38
CA GLY A 10 6.13 -25.90 -1.00
C GLY A 10 7.36 -25.36 -1.74
N CYS A 11 7.28 -24.12 -2.23
CA CYS A 11 8.34 -23.47 -3.00
C CYS A 11 8.88 -22.25 -2.27
N VAL A 12 10.18 -21.97 -2.46
CA VAL A 12 10.82 -20.74 -2.01
C VAL A 12 11.00 -19.81 -3.21
N ILE A 13 10.58 -18.56 -3.04
CA ILE A 13 10.83 -17.46 -3.98
C ILE A 13 11.61 -16.35 -3.28
N GLY A 14 12.40 -15.59 -4.04
CA GLY A 14 13.11 -14.41 -3.55
C GLY A 14 12.24 -13.16 -3.51
N TYR A 15 12.74 -12.12 -2.85
CA TYR A 15 12.09 -10.80 -2.79
C TYR A 15 11.74 -10.22 -4.17
N PRO A 16 12.62 -10.26 -5.19
CA PRO A 16 12.29 -9.74 -6.51
C PRO A 16 11.09 -10.43 -7.15
N THR A 17 10.95 -11.76 -6.97
CA THR A 17 9.80 -12.52 -7.48
C THR A 17 8.53 -12.16 -6.72
N ALA A 18 8.60 -12.01 -5.41
CA ALA A 18 7.45 -11.60 -4.60
C ALA A 18 6.99 -10.17 -4.93
N GLU A 19 7.93 -9.26 -5.18
CA GLU A 19 7.64 -7.89 -5.64
C GLU A 19 6.96 -7.90 -7.01
N LYS A 20 7.48 -8.70 -7.95
CA LYS A 20 6.87 -8.87 -9.27
C LYS A 20 5.42 -9.35 -9.15
N ILE A 21 5.16 -10.39 -8.36
CA ILE A 21 3.80 -10.90 -8.10
C ILE A 21 2.90 -9.79 -7.56
N LYS A 22 3.38 -9.06 -6.52
CA LYS A 22 2.62 -7.96 -5.92
C LYS A 22 2.25 -6.88 -6.95
N HIS A 23 3.19 -6.48 -7.80
CA HIS A 23 2.97 -5.44 -8.80
C HIS A 23 2.01 -5.88 -9.93
N GLU A 24 2.12 -7.13 -10.39
CA GLU A 24 1.35 -7.59 -11.55
C GLU A 24 -0.07 -8.02 -11.17
N ILE A 25 -0.24 -8.73 -10.06
CA ILE A 25 -1.54 -9.30 -9.67
C ILE A 25 -2.00 -8.98 -8.25
N GLY A 26 -1.18 -8.24 -7.46
CA GLY A 26 -1.56 -7.85 -6.10
C GLY A 26 -2.78 -6.93 -6.08
N CYS A 27 -3.66 -7.15 -5.12
CA CYS A 27 -4.80 -6.29 -4.84
C CYS A 27 -5.08 -6.26 -3.34
N ALA A 28 -5.68 -5.18 -2.88
CA ALA A 28 -6.06 -4.99 -1.48
C ALA A 28 -7.54 -5.30 -1.23
N TYR A 29 -8.33 -5.42 -2.29
CA TYR A 29 -9.78 -5.60 -2.21
C TYR A 29 -10.23 -6.69 -3.21
N PRO A 30 -11.27 -7.49 -2.90
CA PRO A 30 -11.80 -8.49 -3.82
C PRO A 30 -12.20 -7.86 -5.16
N SER A 31 -11.67 -8.40 -6.24
CA SER A 31 -11.97 -7.96 -7.61
C SER A 31 -12.69 -9.05 -8.37
N SER A 32 -13.58 -8.66 -9.30
CA SER A 32 -14.20 -9.59 -10.24
C SER A 32 -13.18 -10.18 -11.23
N ASP A 33 -12.07 -9.49 -11.46
CA ASP A 33 -11.05 -9.88 -12.43
C ASP A 33 -10.00 -10.76 -11.75
N LEU A 34 -10.04 -12.04 -12.08
CA LEU A 34 -9.01 -12.99 -11.66
C LEU A 34 -7.78 -12.82 -12.55
N LEU A 35 -6.70 -12.32 -11.97
CA LEU A 35 -5.40 -12.24 -12.64
C LEU A 35 -4.52 -13.40 -12.21
N GLU A 36 -3.71 -13.91 -13.12
CA GLU A 36 -2.79 -15.02 -12.88
C GLU A 36 -1.39 -14.67 -13.37
N ILE A 37 -0.38 -15.22 -12.70
CA ILE A 37 1.01 -15.13 -13.11
C ILE A 37 1.72 -16.45 -12.90
N GLU A 38 2.47 -16.90 -13.90
CA GLU A 38 3.41 -18.01 -13.76
C GLU A 38 4.74 -17.52 -13.19
N VAL A 39 5.21 -18.15 -12.15
CA VAL A 39 6.48 -17.82 -11.49
C VAL A 39 7.31 -19.08 -11.27
N LYS A 40 8.62 -18.88 -11.04
CA LYS A 40 9.56 -19.95 -10.72
C LYS A 40 10.06 -19.80 -9.29
N GLY A 41 10.09 -20.90 -8.57
CA GLY A 41 10.68 -21.00 -7.25
C GLY A 41 11.47 -22.28 -7.10
N THR A 42 12.15 -22.46 -5.98
CA THR A 42 12.85 -23.72 -5.65
C THR A 42 11.92 -24.59 -4.82
N ASN A 43 11.61 -25.77 -5.31
CA ASN A 43 10.84 -26.77 -4.58
C ASN A 43 11.61 -27.22 -3.33
N LEU A 44 10.99 -27.13 -2.16
CA LEU A 44 11.63 -27.42 -0.88
C LEU A 44 11.96 -28.92 -0.70
N SER A 45 11.16 -29.80 -1.26
CA SER A 45 11.36 -31.23 -1.11
C SER A 45 12.37 -31.80 -2.09
N ALA A 46 12.35 -31.29 -3.35
CA ALA A 46 13.20 -31.79 -4.41
C ALA A 46 14.51 -30.98 -4.60
N GLY A 47 14.56 -29.76 -4.07
CA GLY A 47 15.72 -28.86 -4.21
C GLY A 47 15.93 -28.34 -5.63
N VAL A 48 14.96 -28.50 -6.53
CA VAL A 48 15.06 -28.11 -7.95
C VAL A 48 14.12 -26.95 -8.27
N PRO A 49 14.40 -26.17 -9.32
CA PRO A 49 13.48 -25.17 -9.82
C PRO A 49 12.16 -25.78 -10.28
N GLN A 50 11.05 -25.14 -9.90
CA GLN A 50 9.70 -25.51 -10.30
C GLN A 50 8.92 -24.29 -10.69
N SER A 51 8.15 -24.36 -11.81
CA SER A 51 7.16 -23.35 -12.18
C SER A 51 5.81 -23.68 -11.53
N PHE A 52 5.09 -22.64 -11.13
CA PHE A 52 3.73 -22.70 -10.62
C PHE A 52 2.98 -21.42 -10.93
N THR A 53 1.66 -21.49 -11.01
CA THR A 53 0.79 -20.33 -11.24
C THR A 53 0.15 -19.89 -9.94
N VAL A 54 0.16 -18.59 -9.67
CA VAL A 54 -0.56 -17.96 -8.55
C VAL A 54 -1.58 -16.97 -9.09
N ASN A 55 -2.68 -16.77 -8.37
CA ASN A 55 -3.73 -15.87 -8.77
C ASN A 55 -3.93 -14.71 -7.77
N SER A 56 -4.68 -13.67 -8.21
CA SER A 56 -4.89 -12.46 -7.42
C SER A 56 -5.62 -12.70 -6.09
N ASN A 57 -6.52 -13.70 -6.00
CA ASN A 57 -7.22 -14.03 -4.77
C ASN A 57 -6.29 -14.63 -3.72
N GLU A 58 -5.35 -15.49 -4.16
CA GLU A 58 -4.32 -16.04 -3.29
C GLU A 58 -3.38 -14.96 -2.76
N ILE A 59 -3.07 -13.97 -3.60
CA ILE A 59 -2.24 -12.84 -3.17
C ILE A 59 -3.00 -11.92 -2.23
N LEU A 60 -4.29 -11.70 -2.45
CA LEU A 60 -5.14 -10.98 -1.49
C LEU A 60 -5.15 -11.66 -0.12
N GLU A 61 -5.30 -13.00 -0.09
CA GLU A 61 -5.21 -13.77 1.15
C GLU A 61 -3.83 -13.61 1.82
N ALA A 62 -2.76 -13.67 1.03
CA ALA A 62 -1.39 -13.49 1.51
C ALA A 62 -1.11 -12.08 2.07
N LEU A 63 -1.90 -11.09 1.68
CA LEU A 63 -1.76 -9.69 2.09
C LEU A 63 -2.72 -9.28 3.22
N GLN A 64 -3.64 -10.14 3.66
CA GLN A 64 -4.63 -9.80 4.68
C GLN A 64 -4.03 -9.22 5.97
N ASP A 65 -3.05 -9.91 6.57
CA ASP A 65 -2.43 -9.45 7.80
C ASP A 65 -1.79 -8.06 7.69
N PRO A 66 -0.91 -7.79 6.70
CA PRO A 66 -0.37 -6.45 6.52
C PRO A 66 -1.42 -5.39 6.17
N LEU A 67 -2.47 -5.74 5.42
CA LEU A 67 -3.57 -4.81 5.12
C LEU A 67 -4.36 -4.45 6.37
N GLN A 68 -4.67 -5.42 7.24
CA GLN A 68 -5.30 -5.15 8.53
C GLN A 68 -4.44 -4.27 9.42
N GLY A 69 -3.12 -4.43 9.39
CA GLY A 69 -2.18 -3.54 10.09
C GLY A 69 -2.28 -2.09 9.60
N ILE A 70 -2.37 -1.88 8.28
CA ILE A 70 -2.56 -0.55 7.68
C ILE A 70 -3.89 0.06 8.12
N ILE A 71 -4.99 -0.69 8.00
CA ILE A 71 -6.33 -0.24 8.40
C ILE A 71 -6.37 0.15 9.88
N SER A 72 -5.80 -0.69 10.76
CA SER A 72 -5.73 -0.40 12.19
C SER A 72 -4.95 0.88 12.48
N ALA A 73 -3.83 1.11 11.79
CA ALA A 73 -3.04 2.33 11.95
C ALA A 73 -3.83 3.58 11.48
N VAL A 74 -4.55 3.50 10.37
CA VAL A 74 -5.40 4.60 9.87
C VAL A 74 -6.53 4.89 10.86
N LYS A 75 -7.25 3.87 11.33
CA LYS A 75 -8.32 4.03 12.32
C LYS A 75 -7.80 4.68 13.60
N THR A 76 -6.67 4.22 14.12
CA THR A 76 -6.03 4.80 15.31
C THR A 76 -5.65 6.28 15.10
N ALA A 77 -5.12 6.62 13.92
CA ALA A 77 -4.80 8.01 13.60
C ALA A 77 -6.04 8.91 13.56
N LEU A 78 -7.13 8.42 12.97
CA LEU A 78 -8.42 9.13 12.93
C LEU A 78 -9.01 9.32 14.34
N GLU A 79 -8.94 8.29 15.20
CA GLU A 79 -9.39 8.37 16.60
C GLU A 79 -8.61 9.39 17.44
N GLN A 80 -7.33 9.57 17.15
CA GLN A 80 -6.47 10.54 17.84
C GLN A 80 -6.55 11.95 17.24
N THR A 81 -7.25 12.11 16.13
CA THR A 81 -7.39 13.39 15.44
C THR A 81 -8.40 14.29 16.19
N PRO A 82 -8.05 15.58 16.48
CA PRO A 82 -8.99 16.52 17.06
C PRO A 82 -10.30 16.63 16.26
N PRO A 83 -11.46 16.84 16.93
CA PRO A 83 -12.76 16.85 16.26
C PRO A 83 -12.88 17.82 15.10
N GLU A 84 -12.24 18.99 15.19
CA GLU A 84 -12.25 20.02 14.14
C GLU A 84 -11.55 19.52 12.87
N LEU A 85 -10.39 18.88 13.02
CA LEU A 85 -9.66 18.29 11.91
C LEU A 85 -10.36 17.02 11.39
N GLY A 86 -11.01 16.27 12.28
CA GLY A 86 -11.83 15.11 11.90
C GLY A 86 -12.97 15.51 10.97
N ALA A 87 -13.62 16.67 11.21
CA ALA A 87 -14.65 17.21 10.33
C ALA A 87 -14.09 17.57 8.94
N ASP A 88 -12.94 18.20 8.87
CA ASP A 88 -12.25 18.51 7.62
C ASP A 88 -11.88 17.26 6.82
N ILE A 89 -11.39 16.21 7.50
CA ILE A 89 -11.08 14.93 6.86
C ILE A 89 -12.35 14.27 6.32
N HIS A 90 -13.45 14.35 7.06
CA HIS A 90 -14.74 13.80 6.59
C HIS A 90 -15.23 14.50 5.33
N GLU A 91 -15.05 15.82 5.24
CA GLU A 91 -15.49 16.60 4.08
C GLU A 91 -14.55 16.45 2.87
N ARG A 92 -13.22 16.48 3.09
CA ARG A 92 -12.22 16.52 2.03
C ARG A 92 -11.65 15.15 1.65
N GLY A 93 -11.75 14.16 2.55
CA GLY A 93 -11.17 12.84 2.37
C GLY A 93 -9.70 12.76 2.72
N MET A 94 -9.12 11.62 2.40
CA MET A 94 -7.69 11.31 2.58
C MET A 94 -7.00 11.10 1.26
N VAL A 95 -5.71 11.42 1.19
CA VAL A 95 -4.87 11.23 0.00
C VAL A 95 -3.77 10.22 0.31
N LEU A 96 -3.71 9.13 -0.47
CA LEU A 96 -2.65 8.13 -0.38
C LEU A 96 -1.46 8.54 -1.24
N THR A 97 -0.27 8.47 -0.66
CA THR A 97 1.00 8.74 -1.34
C THR A 97 2.01 7.62 -1.11
N GLY A 98 3.13 7.68 -1.84
CA GLY A 98 4.17 6.66 -1.77
C GLY A 98 3.87 5.42 -2.60
N GLY A 99 4.86 4.53 -2.71
CA GLY A 99 4.76 3.32 -3.53
C GLY A 99 3.69 2.32 -3.08
N GLY A 100 3.38 2.30 -1.78
CA GLY A 100 2.31 1.46 -1.23
C GLY A 100 0.91 1.82 -1.74
N ALA A 101 0.69 3.11 -2.07
CA ALA A 101 -0.57 3.60 -2.65
C ALA A 101 -0.88 3.01 -4.03
N LEU A 102 0.13 2.44 -4.71
CA LEU A 102 -0.02 1.79 -6.00
C LEU A 102 -0.56 0.35 -5.91
N LEU A 103 -0.72 -0.20 -4.69
CA LEU A 103 -1.40 -1.48 -4.55
C LEU A 103 -2.85 -1.33 -4.98
N ARG A 104 -3.25 -2.13 -5.95
CA ARG A 104 -4.58 -2.05 -6.57
C ARG A 104 -5.71 -2.13 -5.52
N ASP A 105 -6.66 -1.22 -5.61
CA ASP A 105 -7.86 -1.14 -4.77
C ASP A 105 -7.57 -0.91 -3.25
N LEU A 106 -6.39 -0.42 -2.88
CA LEU A 106 -6.08 -0.06 -1.49
C LEU A 106 -6.94 1.13 -1.02
N ASP A 107 -7.18 2.09 -1.88
CA ASP A 107 -8.09 3.22 -1.65
C ASP A 107 -9.52 2.76 -1.36
N LYS A 108 -10.02 1.77 -2.10
CA LYS A 108 -11.34 1.17 -1.86
C LYS A 108 -11.41 0.47 -0.51
N LEU A 109 -10.38 -0.33 -0.17
CA LEU A 109 -10.32 -1.00 1.13
C LEU A 109 -10.37 0.00 2.28
N ILE A 110 -9.55 1.05 2.23
CA ILE A 110 -9.51 2.05 3.28
C ILE A 110 -10.84 2.83 3.34
N THR A 111 -11.41 3.17 2.19
CA THR A 111 -12.73 3.84 2.12
C THR A 111 -13.82 3.01 2.79
N GLU A 112 -13.90 1.72 2.49
CA GLU A 112 -14.91 0.83 3.08
C GLU A 112 -14.72 0.66 4.60
N GLU A 113 -13.48 0.48 5.02
CA GLU A 113 -13.15 0.23 6.41
C GLU A 113 -13.24 1.46 7.33
N THR A 114 -13.10 2.67 6.77
CA THR A 114 -13.12 3.92 7.54
C THR A 114 -14.36 4.75 7.31
N GLY A 115 -15.08 4.52 6.23
CA GLY A 115 -16.19 5.38 5.78
C GLY A 115 -15.72 6.73 5.22
N MET A 116 -14.41 6.97 5.09
CA MET A 116 -13.85 8.20 4.57
C MET A 116 -13.51 8.05 3.09
N TYR A 117 -13.73 9.11 2.30
CA TYR A 117 -13.31 9.14 0.91
C TYR A 117 -11.79 9.14 0.79
N VAL A 118 -11.25 8.24 -0.03
CA VAL A 118 -9.80 8.07 -0.20
C VAL A 118 -9.44 8.10 -1.68
N ILE A 119 -8.42 8.87 -2.03
CA ILE A 119 -7.88 8.93 -3.39
C ILE A 119 -6.38 8.65 -3.39
N VAL A 120 -5.88 8.10 -4.48
CA VAL A 120 -4.44 7.98 -4.73
C VAL A 120 -3.95 9.25 -5.41
N ALA A 121 -2.87 9.85 -4.90
CA ALA A 121 -2.26 11.03 -5.48
C ALA A 121 -1.76 10.76 -6.92
N GLU A 122 -1.77 11.78 -7.76
CA GLU A 122 -1.07 11.73 -9.04
C GLU A 122 0.44 11.58 -8.79
N ASP A 123 1.05 10.58 -9.44
CA ASP A 123 2.45 10.19 -9.24
C ASP A 123 2.82 10.06 -7.75
N PRO A 124 2.22 9.07 -7.03
CA PRO A 124 2.30 9.00 -5.57
C PRO A 124 3.73 8.79 -5.06
N MET A 125 4.62 8.22 -5.88
CA MET A 125 6.01 7.98 -5.48
C MET A 125 6.85 9.26 -5.37
N SER A 126 6.51 10.31 -6.12
CA SER A 126 7.26 11.57 -6.13
C SER A 126 6.70 12.65 -5.21
N CYS A 127 5.54 12.44 -4.59
CA CYS A 127 4.85 13.45 -3.79
C CYS A 127 5.72 14.06 -2.69
N VAL A 128 6.46 13.24 -1.95
CA VAL A 128 7.34 13.70 -0.86
C VAL A 128 8.48 14.56 -1.41
N ALA A 129 9.14 14.12 -2.48
CA ALA A 129 10.22 14.88 -3.10
C ALA A 129 9.74 16.21 -3.68
N ARG A 130 8.57 16.19 -4.37
CA ARG A 130 7.96 17.43 -4.91
C ARG A 130 7.53 18.37 -3.80
N GLY A 131 6.98 17.84 -2.72
CA GLY A 131 6.61 18.63 -1.54
C GLY A 131 7.82 19.29 -0.91
N GLY A 132 8.91 18.53 -0.69
CA GLY A 132 10.17 19.09 -0.20
C GLY A 132 10.75 20.19 -1.11
N GLY A 133 10.70 19.98 -2.43
CA GLY A 133 11.10 21.03 -3.39
C GLY A 133 10.28 22.31 -3.26
N LYS A 134 8.96 22.19 -3.14
CA LYS A 134 8.08 23.36 -2.94
C LYS A 134 8.35 24.08 -1.62
N VAL A 135 8.63 23.33 -0.55
CA VAL A 135 9.00 23.94 0.73
C VAL A 135 10.26 24.81 0.61
N LEU A 136 11.29 24.34 -0.12
CA LEU A 136 12.49 25.13 -0.36
C LEU A 136 12.20 26.42 -1.12
N GLU A 137 11.34 26.37 -2.14
CA GLU A 137 10.90 27.57 -2.88
C GLU A 137 10.18 28.58 -1.97
N ILE A 138 9.34 28.11 -1.05
CA ILE A 138 8.61 28.94 -0.09
C ILE A 138 9.59 29.57 0.93
N ILE A 139 10.58 28.80 1.42
CA ILE A 139 11.61 29.34 2.32
C ILE A 139 12.38 30.50 1.68
N ASP A 140 12.72 30.37 0.39
CA ASP A 140 13.44 31.41 -0.33
C ASP A 140 12.58 32.69 -0.52
N GLN A 141 11.25 32.55 -0.60
CA GLN A 141 10.33 33.66 -0.84
C GLN A 141 9.82 34.33 0.44
N GLU A 142 9.47 33.53 1.44
CA GLU A 142 8.74 33.96 2.65
C GLU A 142 9.58 33.85 3.93
N GLY A 143 10.77 33.25 3.86
CA GLY A 143 11.61 32.94 5.02
C GLY A 143 11.22 31.61 5.69
N ALA A 144 12.02 31.19 6.66
CA ALA A 144 11.85 29.90 7.35
C ALA A 144 10.86 29.93 8.53
N GLU A 145 10.20 31.04 8.79
CA GLU A 145 9.34 31.23 9.98
C GLU A 145 8.16 30.24 9.98
N PHE A 146 7.62 29.87 8.81
CA PHE A 146 6.52 28.90 8.72
C PHE A 146 6.90 27.45 9.10
N LEU A 147 8.21 27.16 9.21
CA LEU A 147 8.70 25.88 9.73
C LEU A 147 8.84 25.84 11.26
N SER A 148 8.71 26.98 11.92
CA SER A 148 8.71 27.04 13.39
C SER A 148 7.39 26.48 13.90
N VAL A 149 7.45 25.30 14.52
CA VAL A 149 6.33 24.77 15.30
C VAL A 149 6.27 25.60 16.58
N GLU A 150 5.20 26.37 16.75
CA GLU A 150 4.89 26.96 18.05
C GLU A 150 4.70 25.79 19.04
N THR A 151 5.64 25.67 19.98
CA THR A 151 5.58 24.71 21.09
C THR A 151 4.68 25.22 22.21
#